data_4284132152a8d926bc07e0f84738daa5
#
_entry.id   4284132152a8d926bc07e0f84738daa5
#
_cell.length_a   1.000
_cell.length_b   1.000
_cell.length_c   1.000
_cell.angle_alpha   90.00
_cell.angle_beta   90.00
_cell.angle_gamma   90.00
#
_symmetry.space_group_name_H-M   'P 1'
#
loop_
_entity.id
_entity.type
_entity.pdbx_description
1 polymer ?
#
loop_
_entity_poly.entity_id
_entity_poly.type
_entity_poly.pdbx_seq_one_letter_code
_entity_poly.pdbx_strand_id
1 'polypeptide(L)'
;MKHFFINFFLSIFFILPKWALKVLTLRKEITYKNEVFDYQSMIYISLISWFITKFGLALDMADFSNDMRLKMSNFRMKINNNHLPKKTINKEDRIIDKKNNLILRQYSLDSQMSDKAVLFFHGGGYAISNIDVYNPVASLMCEGLDTNIFSLEYSLSPENKFPKALEEANIAFDWLINHGYSKEQIIICGDSAGAHLAASLLHDLKARDEDLPFLQVLIYPMVSPSLDFPSLERLGENFLLTKEHMKWFWHYFRAEEANNLDSR
;
A
#
# COMPACT_ATOMS: atom_id res chain seq x y z
N MET A 1 22.38 -10.44 11.75
CA MET A 1 22.77 -11.60 10.94
C MET A 1 21.60 -12.26 10.19
N LYS A 2 20.51 -12.71 10.84
CA LYS A 2 19.40 -13.43 10.18
C LYS A 2 18.74 -12.66 9.02
N HIS A 3 18.55 -11.35 9.15
CA HIS A 3 17.93 -10.50 8.11
C HIS A 3 18.86 -10.26 6.91
N PHE A 4 20.16 -10.18 7.15
CA PHE A 4 21.15 -10.07 6.07
C PHE A 4 21.12 -11.31 5.16
N PHE A 5 20.99 -12.49 5.72
CA PHE A 5 20.88 -13.74 4.95
C PHE A 5 19.61 -13.79 4.10
N ILE A 6 18.46 -13.36 4.64
CA ILE A 6 17.20 -13.36 3.90
C ILE A 6 17.31 -12.44 2.70
N ASN A 7 17.79 -11.24 2.90
CA ASN A 7 17.92 -10.24 1.86
C ASN A 7 18.96 -10.63 0.81
N PHE A 8 20.07 -11.23 1.23
CA PHE A 8 21.07 -11.79 0.33
C PHE A 8 20.47 -12.94 -0.53
N PHE A 9 19.73 -13.86 0.06
CA PHE A 9 19.06 -14.90 -0.69
C PHE A 9 17.99 -14.36 -1.62
N LEU A 10 17.14 -13.43 -1.19
CA LEU A 10 16.16 -12.78 -2.05
C LEU A 10 16.83 -12.07 -3.24
N SER A 11 17.91 -11.33 -3.00
CA SER A 11 18.66 -10.65 -4.07
C SER A 11 19.22 -11.61 -5.10
N ILE A 12 19.75 -12.77 -4.67
CA ILE A 12 20.23 -13.83 -5.58
C ILE A 12 19.06 -14.38 -6.40
N PHE A 13 17.91 -14.68 -5.79
CA PHE A 13 16.75 -15.19 -6.50
C PHE A 13 16.25 -14.23 -7.57
N PHE A 14 16.29 -12.92 -7.33
CA PHE A 14 15.87 -11.91 -8.31
C PHE A 14 16.85 -11.76 -9.49
N ILE A 15 18.09 -12.20 -9.36
CA ILE A 15 19.11 -12.18 -10.43
C ILE A 15 19.11 -13.48 -11.27
N LEU A 16 18.61 -14.58 -10.73
CA LEU A 16 18.63 -15.87 -11.40
C LEU A 16 17.74 -15.88 -12.66
N PRO A 17 18.22 -16.50 -13.76
CA PRO A 17 17.41 -16.64 -14.97
C PRO A 17 16.21 -17.58 -14.72
N LYS A 18 15.13 -17.36 -15.46
CA LYS A 18 13.85 -18.11 -15.30
C LYS A 18 14.03 -19.63 -15.30
N TRP A 19 14.92 -20.18 -16.14
CA TRP A 19 15.18 -21.63 -16.19
C TRP A 19 15.76 -22.18 -14.88
N ALA A 20 16.66 -21.43 -14.22
CA ALA A 20 17.24 -21.83 -12.94
C ALA A 20 16.19 -21.79 -11.82
N LEU A 21 15.33 -20.77 -11.82
CA LEU A 21 14.20 -20.66 -10.89
C LEU A 21 13.21 -21.81 -11.07
N LYS A 22 12.93 -22.21 -12.32
CA LYS A 22 12.07 -23.36 -12.64
C LYS A 22 12.62 -24.67 -12.06
N VAL A 23 13.92 -24.90 -12.19
CA VAL A 23 14.60 -26.10 -11.64
C VAL A 23 14.59 -26.07 -10.10
N LEU A 24 14.88 -24.91 -9.49
CA LEU A 24 14.95 -24.77 -8.04
C LEU A 24 13.59 -24.94 -7.34
N THR A 25 12.51 -24.54 -8.01
CA THR A 25 11.17 -24.60 -7.40
C THR A 25 10.53 -25.97 -7.53
N LEU A 26 10.96 -26.84 -8.45
CA LEU A 26 10.32 -28.13 -8.77
C LEU A 26 8.79 -28.04 -8.90
N ARG A 27 8.24 -26.84 -9.08
CA ARG A 27 6.81 -26.59 -9.08
C ARG A 27 6.28 -26.59 -10.51
N LYS A 28 5.05 -27.09 -10.65
CA LYS A 28 4.28 -26.94 -11.90
C LYS A 28 4.00 -25.46 -12.13
N GLU A 29 4.07 -25.06 -13.39
CA GLU A 29 3.64 -23.72 -13.82
C GLU A 29 2.19 -23.47 -13.41
N ILE A 30 1.92 -22.34 -12.80
CA ILE A 30 0.56 -21.86 -12.58
C ILE A 30 0.23 -21.02 -13.81
N THR A 31 -0.68 -21.53 -14.65
CA THR A 31 -1.07 -20.87 -15.89
C THR A 31 -2.52 -20.40 -15.84
N TYR A 32 -2.79 -19.24 -16.42
CA TYR A 32 -4.13 -18.74 -16.66
C TYR A 32 -4.22 -18.06 -18.03
N LYS A 33 -5.13 -18.52 -18.90
CA LYS A 33 -5.32 -17.96 -20.27
C LYS A 33 -4.00 -17.79 -21.03
N ASN A 34 -3.12 -18.78 -21.01
CA ASN A 34 -1.79 -18.78 -21.60
C ASN A 34 -0.73 -17.87 -20.92
N GLU A 35 -1.08 -17.22 -19.82
CA GLU A 35 -0.10 -16.50 -19.00
C GLU A 35 0.46 -17.42 -17.92
N VAL A 36 1.75 -17.33 -17.69
CA VAL A 36 2.46 -18.08 -16.64
C VAL A 36 2.68 -17.16 -15.46
N PHE A 37 2.27 -17.60 -14.26
CA PHE A 37 2.58 -16.87 -13.04
C PHE A 37 4.09 -16.80 -12.84
N ASP A 38 4.62 -15.61 -12.60
CA ASP A 38 6.05 -15.36 -12.54
C ASP A 38 6.75 -16.19 -11.44
N TYR A 39 7.84 -16.86 -11.80
CA TYR A 39 8.59 -17.70 -10.87
C TYR A 39 9.23 -16.94 -9.71
N GLN A 40 9.67 -15.71 -9.94
CA GLN A 40 10.25 -14.88 -8.88
C GLN A 40 9.19 -14.57 -7.84
N SER A 41 7.99 -14.20 -8.28
CA SER A 41 6.82 -13.97 -7.42
C SER A 41 6.40 -15.23 -6.66
N MET A 42 6.42 -16.40 -7.31
CA MET A 42 6.14 -17.68 -6.65
C MET A 42 7.12 -18.00 -5.52
N ILE A 43 8.41 -17.79 -5.76
CA ILE A 43 9.45 -18.01 -4.74
C ILE A 43 9.27 -17.03 -3.60
N TYR A 44 9.08 -15.76 -3.93
CA TYR A 44 8.87 -14.69 -2.95
C TYR A 44 7.68 -15.00 -2.02
N ILE A 45 6.53 -15.35 -2.59
CA ILE A 45 5.32 -15.74 -1.84
C ILE A 45 5.61 -16.95 -0.95
N SER A 46 6.29 -17.98 -1.49
CA SER A 46 6.60 -19.20 -0.74
C SER A 46 7.52 -18.93 0.44
N LEU A 47 8.54 -18.10 0.25
CA LEU A 47 9.49 -17.72 1.29
C LEU A 47 8.81 -16.87 2.36
N ILE A 48 8.00 -15.88 1.95
CA ILE A 48 7.25 -15.04 2.90
C ILE A 48 6.25 -15.87 3.69
N SER A 49 5.48 -16.74 3.04
CA SER A 49 4.52 -17.62 3.71
C SER A 49 5.21 -18.54 4.71
N TRP A 50 6.35 -19.15 4.35
CA TRP A 50 7.15 -19.94 5.26
C TRP A 50 7.66 -19.13 6.45
N PHE A 51 8.11 -17.90 6.19
CA PHE A 51 8.60 -16.98 7.23
C PHE A 51 7.48 -16.57 8.19
N ILE A 52 6.34 -16.17 7.64
CA ILE A 52 5.14 -15.79 8.41
C ILE A 52 4.73 -16.93 9.33
N THR A 53 4.66 -18.16 8.80
CA THR A 53 4.29 -19.36 9.58
C THR A 53 5.33 -19.66 10.66
N LYS A 54 6.61 -19.65 10.30
CA LYS A 54 7.71 -20.03 11.23
C LYS A 54 7.87 -19.05 12.41
N PHE A 55 7.57 -17.77 12.20
CA PHE A 55 7.74 -16.72 13.22
C PHE A 55 6.44 -16.28 13.87
N GLY A 56 5.33 -16.99 13.61
CA GLY A 56 4.03 -16.67 14.19
C GLY A 56 3.52 -15.27 13.79
N LEU A 57 3.87 -14.82 12.58
CA LEU A 57 3.45 -13.54 12.01
C LEU A 57 2.21 -13.69 11.13
N ALA A 58 1.59 -14.89 11.12
CA ALA A 58 0.31 -15.08 10.45
C ALA A 58 -0.69 -14.10 11.06
N LEU A 59 -1.45 -13.43 10.19
CA LEU A 59 -2.59 -12.64 10.62
C LEU A 59 -3.54 -13.59 11.34
N ASP A 60 -3.52 -13.55 12.67
CA ASP A 60 -4.57 -14.20 13.43
C ASP A 60 -5.83 -13.34 13.29
N MET A 61 -6.74 -13.85 12.50
CA MET A 61 -8.01 -13.20 12.21
C MET A 61 -8.88 -13.07 13.47
N ALA A 62 -8.59 -13.82 14.52
CA ALA A 62 -9.32 -13.79 15.79
C ALA A 62 -8.71 -12.79 16.79
N ASP A 63 -7.40 -12.52 16.71
CA ASP A 63 -6.68 -11.61 17.64
C ASP A 63 -5.89 -10.54 16.86
N PHE A 64 -6.60 -9.53 16.37
CA PHE A 64 -6.00 -8.39 15.70
C PHE A 64 -5.61 -7.30 16.69
N SER A 65 -4.76 -7.66 17.61
CA SER A 65 -4.25 -6.73 18.63
C SER A 65 -3.29 -5.68 18.01
N ASN A 66 -3.16 -4.56 18.71
CA ASN A 66 -2.16 -3.53 18.36
C ASN A 66 -0.74 -4.11 18.34
N ASP A 67 -0.44 -5.10 19.21
CA ASP A 67 0.85 -5.77 19.25
C ASP A 67 1.12 -6.58 17.96
N MET A 68 0.13 -7.28 17.42
CA MET A 68 0.23 -7.99 16.14
C MET A 68 0.48 -7.02 14.99
N ARG A 69 -0.28 -5.93 14.91
CA ARG A 69 -0.12 -4.90 13.87
C ARG A 69 1.27 -4.27 13.92
N LEU A 70 1.76 -3.96 15.12
CA LEU A 70 3.10 -3.41 15.33
C LEU A 70 4.20 -4.42 14.92
N LYS A 71 4.05 -5.69 15.27
CA LYS A 71 4.96 -6.76 14.83
C LYS A 71 5.03 -6.89 13.32
N MET A 72 3.88 -6.84 12.64
CA MET A 72 3.81 -6.88 11.18
C MET A 72 4.46 -5.66 10.55
N SER A 73 4.16 -4.47 11.04
CA SER A 73 4.76 -3.22 10.54
C SER A 73 6.28 -3.24 10.72
N ASN A 74 6.77 -3.65 11.88
CA ASN A 74 8.21 -3.79 12.16
C ASN A 74 8.88 -4.85 11.26
N PHE A 75 8.21 -5.94 10.97
CA PHE A 75 8.72 -6.95 10.05
C PHE A 75 8.80 -6.42 8.62
N ARG A 76 7.75 -5.74 8.14
CA ARG A 76 7.73 -5.10 6.80
C ARG A 76 8.80 -4.03 6.67
N MET A 77 8.99 -3.16 7.65
CA MET A 77 10.08 -2.17 7.66
C MET A 77 11.45 -2.82 7.49
N LYS A 78 11.71 -3.93 8.18
CA LYS A 78 13.00 -4.64 8.08
C LYS A 78 13.25 -5.24 6.70
N ILE A 79 12.21 -5.69 6.00
CA ILE A 79 12.34 -6.22 4.65
C ILE A 79 12.49 -5.08 3.63
N ASN A 80 11.72 -4.03 3.76
CA ASN A 80 11.67 -2.93 2.78
C ASN A 80 12.93 -2.07 2.78
N ASN A 81 13.65 -1.95 3.90
CA ASN A 81 14.83 -1.07 4.04
C ASN A 81 16.05 -1.47 3.18
N ASN A 82 15.93 -2.47 2.30
CA ASN A 82 17.04 -2.89 1.43
C ASN A 82 17.01 -2.24 0.05
N HIS A 83 15.93 -1.59 -0.31
CA HIS A 83 15.79 -0.86 -1.56
C HIS A 83 15.79 0.64 -1.25
N LEU A 84 16.96 1.20 -1.04
CA LEU A 84 17.12 2.62 -0.76
C LEU A 84 17.37 3.39 -2.07
N PRO A 85 16.92 4.65 -2.16
CA PRO A 85 17.22 5.52 -3.27
C PRO A 85 18.75 5.77 -3.33
N LYS A 86 19.25 6.06 -4.53
CA LYS A 86 20.66 6.41 -4.75
C LYS A 86 20.92 7.88 -4.41
N LYS A 87 19.93 8.74 -4.62
CA LYS A 87 19.98 10.15 -4.27
C LYS A 87 19.59 10.37 -2.80
N THR A 88 20.06 11.43 -2.20
CA THR A 88 19.61 11.88 -0.87
C THR A 88 18.19 12.40 -1.00
N ILE A 89 17.28 11.85 -0.20
CA ILE A 89 15.89 12.27 -0.13
C ILE A 89 15.65 12.98 1.20
N ASN A 90 15.24 14.23 1.14
CA ASN A 90 14.78 14.97 2.30
C ASN A 90 13.40 14.49 2.73
N LYS A 91 13.17 14.39 4.03
CA LYS A 91 11.92 13.97 4.63
C LYS A 91 11.50 14.97 5.67
N GLU A 92 10.29 15.47 5.55
CA GLU A 92 9.73 16.43 6.49
C GLU A 92 8.30 16.03 6.88
N ASP A 93 8.07 15.85 8.18
CA ASP A 93 6.74 15.57 8.72
C ASP A 93 6.02 16.88 9.03
N ARG A 94 4.82 17.04 8.49
CA ARG A 94 3.95 18.20 8.68
C ARG A 94 2.68 17.77 9.37
N ILE A 95 2.34 18.41 10.48
CA ILE A 95 1.03 18.21 11.12
C ILE A 95 0.02 19.10 10.37
N ILE A 96 -0.82 18.47 9.55
CA ILE A 96 -1.81 19.15 8.71
C ILE A 96 -3.17 19.32 9.40
N ASP A 97 -3.46 18.52 10.42
CA ASP A 97 -4.57 18.72 11.36
C ASP A 97 -4.07 18.53 12.79
N LYS A 98 -3.98 19.64 13.53
CA LYS A 98 -3.50 19.64 14.92
C LYS A 98 -4.44 18.91 15.88
N LYS A 99 -5.74 18.92 15.61
CA LYS A 99 -6.74 18.30 16.49
C LYS A 99 -6.60 16.79 16.52
N ASN A 100 -6.35 16.20 15.35
CA ASN A 100 -6.24 14.76 15.18
C ASN A 100 -4.77 14.28 15.04
N ASN A 101 -3.80 15.20 15.17
CA ASN A 101 -2.38 14.93 14.93
C ASN A 101 -2.12 14.23 13.58
N LEU A 102 -2.81 14.69 12.52
CA LEU A 102 -2.70 14.10 11.18
C LEU A 102 -1.39 14.52 10.54
N ILE A 103 -0.56 13.54 10.19
CA ILE A 103 0.77 13.75 9.64
C ILE A 103 0.75 13.52 8.13
N LEU A 104 1.33 14.48 7.40
CA LEU A 104 1.65 14.38 5.99
C LEU A 104 3.17 14.46 5.83
N ARG A 105 3.81 13.38 5.40
CA ARG A 105 5.27 13.35 5.18
C ARG A 105 5.59 13.73 3.75
N GLN A 106 6.36 14.80 3.59
CA GLN A 106 6.93 15.21 2.32
C GLN A 106 8.28 14.54 2.07
N TYR A 107 8.47 14.04 0.85
CA TYR A 107 9.75 13.56 0.32
C TYR A 107 10.14 14.46 -0.83
N SER A 108 11.39 14.98 -0.82
CA SER A 108 11.90 15.90 -1.83
C SER A 108 13.39 15.68 -2.10
N LEU A 109 13.83 16.10 -3.28
CA LEU A 109 15.26 16.20 -3.63
C LEU A 109 15.76 17.61 -3.43
N ASP A 110 17.08 17.79 -3.28
CA ASP A 110 17.72 19.12 -3.25
C ASP A 110 17.77 19.79 -4.64
N SER A 111 17.64 18.99 -5.70
CA SER A 111 17.60 19.48 -7.09
C SER A 111 16.25 20.11 -7.43
N GLN A 112 16.22 20.88 -8.51
CA GLN A 112 14.96 21.39 -9.05
C GLN A 112 14.08 20.20 -9.45
N MET A 113 12.85 20.18 -8.92
CA MET A 113 11.90 19.11 -9.13
C MET A 113 10.78 19.54 -10.10
N SER A 114 10.00 18.57 -10.55
CA SER A 114 8.75 18.83 -11.27
C SER A 114 7.83 19.77 -10.47
N ASP A 115 7.01 20.53 -11.16
CA ASP A 115 5.94 21.33 -10.57
C ASP A 115 4.75 20.49 -10.08
N LYS A 116 4.79 19.18 -10.29
CA LYS A 116 3.78 18.22 -9.84
C LYS A 116 4.01 17.79 -8.39
N ALA A 117 2.94 17.34 -7.77
CA ALA A 117 2.97 16.68 -6.46
C ALA A 117 2.20 15.36 -6.51
N VAL A 118 2.71 14.33 -5.87
CA VAL A 118 2.00 13.06 -5.70
C VAL A 118 1.50 12.99 -4.26
N LEU A 119 0.17 12.94 -4.07
CA LEU A 119 -0.44 12.57 -2.80
C LEU A 119 -0.59 11.05 -2.77
N PHE A 120 0.15 10.40 -1.88
CA PHE A 120 0.29 8.96 -1.84
C PHE A 120 -0.38 8.38 -0.59
N PHE A 121 -1.22 7.37 -0.79
CA PHE A 121 -1.86 6.59 0.24
C PHE A 121 -1.31 5.16 0.26
N HIS A 122 -0.77 4.75 1.38
CA HIS A 122 -0.18 3.42 1.53
C HIS A 122 -1.22 2.29 1.61
N GLY A 123 -0.86 1.10 1.17
CA GLY A 123 -1.65 -0.10 1.34
C GLY A 123 -1.58 -0.69 2.75
N GLY A 124 -2.39 -1.71 2.99
CA GLY A 124 -2.44 -2.42 4.27
C GLY A 124 -3.86 -2.73 4.75
N GLY A 125 -4.83 -2.80 3.83
CA GLY A 125 -6.22 -3.17 4.16
C GLY A 125 -6.91 -2.21 5.13
N TYR A 126 -6.48 -0.96 5.20
CA TYR A 126 -6.88 0.04 6.20
C TYR A 126 -6.56 -0.32 7.65
N ALA A 127 -5.86 -1.40 7.90
CA ALA A 127 -5.72 -1.95 9.24
C ALA A 127 -4.27 -2.15 9.69
N ILE A 128 -3.33 -2.19 8.75
CA ILE A 128 -1.89 -2.35 9.02
C ILE A 128 -1.06 -1.39 8.18
N SER A 129 0.20 -1.23 8.56
CA SER A 129 1.16 -0.35 7.88
C SER A 129 1.13 1.10 8.38
N ASN A 130 2.04 1.91 7.88
CA ASN A 130 2.20 3.32 8.17
C ASN A 130 3.20 3.95 7.19
N ILE A 131 3.40 5.26 7.28
CA ILE A 131 4.35 6.00 6.42
C ILE A 131 5.80 5.55 6.61
N ASP A 132 6.19 5.02 7.78
CA ASP A 132 7.55 4.52 8.03
C ASP A 132 7.82 3.21 7.28
N VAL A 133 6.83 2.31 7.22
CA VAL A 133 6.90 1.08 6.41
C VAL A 133 7.07 1.41 4.93
N TYR A 134 6.45 2.51 4.48
CA TYR A 134 6.45 2.95 3.08
C TYR A 134 7.56 3.96 2.73
N ASN A 135 8.41 4.34 3.70
CA ASN A 135 9.55 5.22 3.45
C ASN A 135 10.37 4.84 2.21
N PRO A 136 10.78 3.57 2.02
CA PRO A 136 11.55 3.18 0.84
C PRO A 136 10.78 3.38 -0.47
N VAL A 137 9.50 3.01 -0.49
CA VAL A 137 8.64 3.16 -1.66
C VAL A 137 8.48 4.62 -2.04
N ALA A 138 8.07 5.48 -1.09
CA ALA A 138 7.90 6.91 -1.32
C ALA A 138 9.22 7.60 -1.72
N SER A 139 10.34 7.18 -1.11
CA SER A 139 11.68 7.70 -1.47
C SER A 139 12.10 7.32 -2.89
N LEU A 140 11.87 6.06 -3.30
CA LEU A 140 12.14 5.59 -4.67
C LEU A 140 11.22 6.26 -5.70
N MET A 141 9.95 6.49 -5.35
CA MET A 141 9.04 7.26 -6.19
C MET A 141 9.53 8.70 -6.37
N CYS A 142 9.96 9.37 -5.29
CA CYS A 142 10.51 10.72 -5.34
C CYS A 142 11.75 10.78 -6.24
N GLU A 143 12.67 9.83 -6.11
CA GLU A 143 13.87 9.74 -6.96
C GLU A 143 13.52 9.46 -8.42
N GLY A 144 12.64 8.48 -8.68
CA GLY A 144 12.35 8.00 -10.02
C GLY A 144 11.46 8.94 -10.84
N LEU A 145 10.58 9.69 -10.18
CA LEU A 145 9.67 10.64 -10.81
C LEU A 145 10.22 12.08 -10.80
N ASP A 146 11.26 12.35 -10.05
CA ASP A 146 11.83 13.69 -9.82
C ASP A 146 10.75 14.69 -9.36
N THR A 147 9.90 14.24 -8.42
CA THR A 147 8.65 14.91 -8.01
C THR A 147 8.46 14.82 -6.50
N ASN A 148 7.88 15.85 -5.89
CA ASN A 148 7.50 15.81 -4.48
C ASN A 148 6.46 14.72 -4.21
N ILE A 149 6.72 13.86 -3.24
CA ILE A 149 5.78 12.84 -2.76
C ILE A 149 5.30 13.26 -1.38
N PHE A 150 3.99 13.27 -1.19
CA PHE A 150 3.32 13.54 0.07
C PHE A 150 2.58 12.28 0.53
N SER A 151 3.10 11.62 1.55
CA SER A 151 2.55 10.37 2.08
C SER A 151 1.74 10.65 3.34
N LEU A 152 0.45 10.29 3.31
CA LEU A 152 -0.47 10.53 4.41
C LEU A 152 -0.42 9.38 5.43
N GLU A 153 -0.24 9.73 6.72
CA GLU A 153 -0.45 8.83 7.86
C GLU A 153 -1.93 8.83 8.23
N TYR A 154 -2.76 8.17 7.44
CA TYR A 154 -4.19 8.12 7.70
C TYR A 154 -4.54 7.14 8.84
N SER A 155 -5.63 7.43 9.55
CA SER A 155 -6.13 6.64 10.66
C SER A 155 -6.55 5.23 10.23
N LEU A 156 -6.14 4.22 11.00
CA LEU A 156 -6.38 2.81 10.68
C LEU A 156 -7.60 2.24 11.43
N SER A 157 -8.21 1.25 10.82
CA SER A 157 -9.25 0.41 11.38
C SER A 157 -8.63 -0.70 12.26
N PRO A 158 -9.36 -1.26 13.22
CA PRO A 158 -10.78 -1.04 13.54
C PRO A 158 -11.06 0.19 14.40
N GLU A 159 -10.02 0.87 14.91
CA GLU A 159 -10.18 2.03 15.81
C GLU A 159 -10.87 3.19 15.10
N ASN A 160 -10.58 3.37 13.82
CA ASN A 160 -11.12 4.43 12.98
C ASN A 160 -11.70 3.84 11.70
N LYS A 161 -12.97 3.46 11.75
CA LYS A 161 -13.70 2.91 10.62
C LYS A 161 -14.04 3.97 9.57
N PHE A 162 -14.49 3.53 8.40
CA PHE A 162 -15.04 4.42 7.38
C PHE A 162 -16.10 5.36 8.01
N PRO A 163 -16.11 6.68 7.68
CA PRO A 163 -15.35 7.32 6.60
C PRO A 163 -14.03 8.00 7.03
N LYS A 164 -13.49 7.73 8.22
CA LYS A 164 -12.40 8.51 8.83
C LYS A 164 -11.18 8.71 7.90
N ALA A 165 -10.66 7.65 7.29
CA ALA A 165 -9.53 7.77 6.37
C ALA A 165 -9.84 8.65 5.14
N LEU A 166 -11.10 8.63 4.65
CA LEU A 166 -11.54 9.48 3.53
C LEU A 166 -11.60 10.95 3.94
N GLU A 167 -12.10 11.25 5.14
CA GLU A 167 -12.07 12.63 5.67
C GLU A 167 -10.62 13.16 5.75
N GLU A 168 -9.69 12.33 6.20
CA GLU A 168 -8.27 12.68 6.30
C GLU A 168 -7.60 12.82 4.93
N ALA A 169 -8.00 12.02 3.95
CA ALA A 169 -7.54 12.16 2.57
C ALA A 169 -7.99 13.50 1.95
N ASN A 170 -9.23 13.91 2.21
CA ASN A 170 -9.74 15.24 1.82
C ASN A 170 -8.92 16.36 2.47
N ILE A 171 -8.66 16.29 3.78
CA ILE A 171 -7.83 17.27 4.49
C ILE A 171 -6.43 17.38 3.85
N ALA A 172 -5.82 16.25 3.49
CA ALA A 172 -4.50 16.24 2.85
C ALA A 172 -4.54 16.85 1.44
N PHE A 173 -5.57 16.58 0.65
CA PHE A 173 -5.77 17.17 -0.66
C PHE A 173 -5.95 18.70 -0.57
N ASP A 174 -6.84 19.17 0.31
CA ASP A 174 -7.09 20.59 0.55
C ASP A 174 -5.83 21.29 1.07
N TRP A 175 -5.03 20.59 1.90
CA TRP A 175 -3.77 21.12 2.39
C TRP A 175 -2.79 21.40 1.23
N LEU A 176 -2.66 20.51 0.25
CA LEU A 176 -1.82 20.74 -0.94
C LEU A 176 -2.29 21.95 -1.74
N ILE A 177 -3.60 22.09 -1.97
CA ILE A 177 -4.19 23.26 -2.64
C ILE A 177 -3.83 24.55 -1.89
N ASN A 178 -4.01 24.55 -0.57
CA ASN A 178 -3.72 25.72 0.28
C ASN A 178 -2.21 26.05 0.38
N HIS A 179 -1.34 25.11 -0.01
CA HIS A 179 0.12 25.28 -0.03
C HIS A 179 0.68 25.49 -1.44
N GLY A 180 -0.17 25.89 -2.39
CA GLY A 180 0.24 26.43 -3.67
C GLY A 180 0.26 25.46 -4.84
N TYR A 181 -0.20 24.21 -4.66
CA TYR A 181 -0.41 23.29 -5.77
C TYR A 181 -1.78 23.52 -6.39
N SER A 182 -1.86 23.70 -7.70
CA SER A 182 -3.15 23.63 -8.39
C SER A 182 -3.61 22.16 -8.55
N LYS A 183 -4.89 21.94 -8.79
CA LYS A 183 -5.45 20.60 -9.01
C LYS A 183 -4.77 19.88 -10.18
N GLU A 184 -4.42 20.62 -11.22
CA GLU A 184 -3.70 20.13 -12.41
C GLU A 184 -2.24 19.73 -12.13
N GLN A 185 -1.73 20.07 -10.95
CA GLN A 185 -0.39 19.68 -10.50
C GLN A 185 -0.42 18.48 -9.56
N ILE A 186 -1.59 18.09 -9.06
CA ILE A 186 -1.71 17.00 -8.08
C ILE A 186 -2.00 15.67 -8.78
N ILE A 187 -1.23 14.66 -8.42
CA ILE A 187 -1.43 13.26 -8.80
C ILE A 187 -1.84 12.50 -7.54
N ILE A 188 -2.97 11.80 -7.58
CA ILE A 188 -3.40 10.95 -6.47
C ILE A 188 -2.94 9.53 -6.76
N CYS A 189 -2.20 8.93 -5.84
CA CYS A 189 -1.64 7.60 -6.00
C CYS A 189 -1.82 6.75 -4.73
N GLY A 190 -2.02 5.46 -4.90
CA GLY A 190 -2.02 4.52 -3.79
C GLY A 190 -1.95 3.08 -4.25
N ASP A 191 -1.64 2.18 -3.31
CA ASP A 191 -1.64 0.74 -3.55
C ASP A 191 -2.66 0.03 -2.66
N SER A 192 -3.32 -1.02 -3.16
CA SER A 192 -4.27 -1.86 -2.40
C SER A 192 -5.39 -1.02 -1.75
N ALA A 193 -5.50 -1.01 -0.42
CA ALA A 193 -6.42 -0.15 0.33
C ALA A 193 -6.16 1.35 0.10
N GLY A 194 -4.90 1.76 -0.04
CA GLY A 194 -4.55 3.14 -0.39
C GLY A 194 -5.01 3.53 -1.79
N ALA A 195 -5.01 2.59 -2.73
CA ALA A 195 -5.58 2.81 -4.06
C ALA A 195 -7.12 2.91 -4.01
N HIS A 196 -7.78 2.15 -3.13
CA HIS A 196 -9.21 2.33 -2.88
C HIS A 196 -9.49 3.72 -2.28
N LEU A 197 -8.69 4.14 -1.30
CA LEU A 197 -8.80 5.49 -0.71
C LEU A 197 -8.60 6.60 -1.76
N ALA A 198 -7.64 6.42 -2.67
CA ALA A 198 -7.44 7.31 -3.81
C ALA A 198 -8.68 7.39 -4.71
N ALA A 199 -9.30 6.24 -5.03
CA ALA A 199 -10.53 6.21 -5.81
C ALA A 199 -11.69 6.87 -5.06
N SER A 200 -11.84 6.58 -3.76
CA SER A 200 -12.88 7.17 -2.91
C SER A 200 -12.78 8.68 -2.82
N LEU A 201 -11.56 9.22 -2.69
CA LEU A 201 -11.33 10.68 -2.71
C LEU A 201 -11.84 11.32 -4.01
N LEU A 202 -11.56 10.72 -5.16
CA LEU A 202 -12.04 11.28 -6.44
C LEU A 202 -13.56 11.17 -6.58
N HIS A 203 -14.16 10.09 -6.08
CA HIS A 203 -15.62 9.98 -6.03
C HIS A 203 -16.25 11.06 -5.14
N ASP A 204 -15.63 11.33 -3.99
CA ASP A 204 -16.10 12.34 -3.05
C ASP A 204 -15.97 13.77 -3.64
N LEU A 205 -14.83 14.10 -4.26
CA LEU A 205 -14.63 15.37 -4.98
C LEU A 205 -15.68 15.56 -6.07
N LYS A 206 -15.90 14.51 -6.89
CA LYS A 206 -16.91 14.56 -7.96
C LYS A 206 -18.34 14.72 -7.40
N ALA A 207 -18.67 14.06 -6.30
CA ALA A 207 -19.99 14.18 -5.66
C ALA A 207 -20.24 15.60 -5.11
N ARG A 208 -19.20 16.33 -4.78
CA ARG A 208 -19.25 17.74 -4.34
C ARG A 208 -19.15 18.75 -5.49
N ASP A 209 -19.15 18.27 -6.74
CA ASP A 209 -18.99 19.08 -7.97
C ASP A 209 -17.67 19.87 -7.98
N GLU A 210 -16.60 19.28 -7.41
CA GLU A 210 -15.27 19.85 -7.40
C GLU A 210 -14.43 19.33 -8.57
N ASP A 211 -13.50 20.19 -9.06
CA ASP A 211 -12.54 19.78 -10.09
C ASP A 211 -11.64 18.65 -9.60
N LEU A 212 -11.37 17.72 -10.48
CA LEU A 212 -10.55 16.57 -10.20
C LEU A 212 -9.05 16.88 -10.32
N PRO A 213 -8.17 16.12 -9.63
CA PRO A 213 -6.72 16.22 -9.79
C PRO A 213 -6.27 15.80 -11.19
N PHE A 214 -5.02 16.13 -11.54
CA PHE A 214 -4.44 15.87 -12.86
C PHE A 214 -4.49 14.41 -13.28
N LEU A 215 -4.18 13.49 -12.35
CA LEU A 215 -4.06 12.06 -12.64
C LEU A 215 -4.37 11.23 -11.39
N GLN A 216 -4.94 10.06 -11.62
CA GLN A 216 -5.10 9.02 -10.61
C GLN A 216 -4.28 7.78 -10.99
N VAL A 217 -3.48 7.26 -10.06
CA VAL A 217 -2.70 6.03 -10.24
C VAL A 217 -3.12 5.01 -9.18
N LEU A 218 -3.82 3.97 -9.62
CA LEU A 218 -4.35 2.92 -8.75
C LEU A 218 -3.54 1.63 -8.92
N ILE A 219 -2.79 1.25 -7.91
CA ILE A 219 -1.96 0.04 -7.92
C ILE A 219 -2.74 -1.08 -7.22
N TYR A 220 -3.17 -2.10 -7.97
CA TYR A 220 -3.99 -3.24 -7.52
C TYR A 220 -5.07 -2.87 -6.48
N PRO A 221 -6.03 -1.98 -6.82
CA PRO A 221 -6.97 -1.40 -5.87
C PRO A 221 -7.94 -2.44 -5.28
N MET A 222 -8.28 -2.27 -4.00
CA MET A 222 -9.31 -3.02 -3.31
C MET A 222 -10.68 -2.38 -3.56
N VAL A 223 -11.34 -2.68 -4.69
CA VAL A 223 -12.47 -1.88 -5.20
C VAL A 223 -13.86 -2.40 -4.87
N SER A 224 -14.00 -3.60 -4.35
CA SER A 224 -15.35 -4.13 -4.06
C SER A 224 -15.39 -5.02 -2.83
N PRO A 225 -16.37 -4.81 -1.96
CA PRO A 225 -16.64 -5.67 -0.81
C PRO A 225 -17.38 -6.97 -1.16
N SER A 226 -17.90 -7.11 -2.37
CA SER A 226 -18.65 -8.29 -2.86
C SER A 226 -17.63 -9.40 -2.96
N LEU A 227 -16.83 -9.92 -2.96
CA LEU A 227 -15.90 -11.04 -2.98
C LEU A 227 -16.37 -12.26 -3.81
N ASP A 228 -17.27 -12.05 -4.75
CA ASP A 228 -17.84 -13.07 -5.65
C ASP A 228 -17.26 -13.03 -7.06
N PHE A 229 -16.03 -12.52 -7.19
CA PHE A 229 -15.32 -12.50 -8.47
C PHE A 229 -14.68 -13.86 -8.78
N PRO A 230 -14.74 -14.34 -10.03
CA PRO A 230 -14.10 -15.60 -10.42
C PRO A 230 -12.60 -15.65 -10.14
N SER A 231 -11.93 -14.50 -10.09
CA SER A 231 -10.52 -14.42 -9.70
C SER A 231 -10.30 -14.77 -8.23
N LEU A 232 -11.21 -14.41 -7.32
CA LEU A 232 -11.12 -14.76 -5.90
C LEU A 232 -11.43 -16.23 -5.62
N GLU A 233 -12.26 -16.86 -6.42
CA GLU A 233 -12.45 -18.32 -6.33
C GLU A 233 -11.19 -19.08 -6.76
N ARG A 234 -10.52 -18.60 -7.78
CA ARG A 234 -9.35 -19.26 -8.36
C ARG A 234 -8.04 -18.92 -7.65
N LEU A 235 -7.86 -17.69 -7.20
CA LEU A 235 -6.61 -17.15 -6.63
C LEU A 235 -6.76 -16.74 -5.16
N GLY A 236 -7.91 -16.99 -4.55
CA GLY A 236 -8.20 -16.61 -3.17
C GLY A 236 -7.54 -17.47 -2.11
N GLU A 237 -6.73 -18.47 -2.52
CA GLU A 237 -5.96 -19.32 -1.61
C GLU A 237 -4.53 -19.48 -2.15
N ASN A 238 -3.58 -19.70 -1.25
CA ASN A 238 -2.15 -19.95 -1.59
C ASN A 238 -1.40 -18.78 -2.25
N PHE A 239 -2.04 -17.64 -2.42
CA PHE A 239 -1.42 -16.40 -2.85
C PHE A 239 -1.51 -15.39 -1.70
N LEU A 240 -0.45 -14.78 -1.32
CA LEU A 240 -0.20 -13.91 -0.16
C LEU A 240 -1.46 -13.27 0.48
N LEU A 241 -2.38 -12.74 -0.34
CA LEU A 241 -3.67 -12.19 0.06
C LEU A 241 -4.79 -13.19 -0.28
N THR A 242 -5.45 -13.74 0.74
CA THR A 242 -6.53 -14.72 0.57
C THR A 242 -7.91 -14.05 0.54
N LYS A 243 -8.92 -14.81 0.06
CA LYS A 243 -10.32 -14.37 0.13
C LYS A 243 -10.76 -14.09 1.57
N GLU A 244 -10.30 -14.89 2.52
CA GLU A 244 -10.61 -14.69 3.95
C GLU A 244 -9.94 -13.43 4.50
N HIS A 245 -8.69 -13.13 4.12
CA HIS A 245 -8.05 -11.85 4.45
C HIS A 245 -8.87 -10.67 3.92
N MET A 246 -9.37 -10.76 2.68
CA MET A 246 -10.19 -9.69 2.08
C MET A 246 -11.51 -9.48 2.84
N LYS A 247 -12.22 -10.56 3.20
CA LYS A 247 -13.44 -10.47 4.03
C LYS A 247 -13.17 -9.75 5.33
N TRP A 248 -12.07 -10.11 5.97
CA TRP A 248 -11.66 -9.57 7.23
C TRP A 248 -11.32 -8.08 7.14
N PHE A 249 -10.50 -7.65 6.15
CA PHE A 249 -10.20 -6.23 5.94
C PHE A 249 -11.46 -5.40 5.70
N TRP A 250 -12.38 -5.87 4.88
CA TRP A 250 -13.66 -5.21 4.66
C TRP A 250 -14.52 -5.14 5.93
N HIS A 251 -14.55 -6.19 6.73
CA HIS A 251 -15.28 -6.21 8.01
C HIS A 251 -14.77 -5.14 8.97
N TYR A 252 -13.45 -4.99 9.10
CA TYR A 252 -12.85 -3.99 9.99
C TYR A 252 -12.96 -2.57 9.46
N PHE A 253 -12.88 -2.39 8.16
CA PHE A 253 -12.96 -1.07 7.52
C PHE A 253 -14.35 -0.45 7.61
N ARG A 254 -15.42 -1.24 7.40
CA ARG A 254 -16.78 -0.74 7.35
C ARG A 254 -17.26 -0.25 8.71
N ALA A 255 -18.01 0.88 8.71
CA ALA A 255 -18.87 1.23 9.82
C ALA A 255 -20.02 0.23 9.94
N GLU A 256 -20.56 0.02 11.13
CA GLU A 256 -21.70 -0.89 11.36
C GLU A 256 -22.94 -0.46 10.59
N GLU A 257 -23.10 0.84 10.36
CA GLU A 257 -24.21 1.46 9.64
C GLU A 257 -23.94 1.63 8.13
N ALA A 258 -22.73 1.31 7.66
CA ALA A 258 -22.37 1.52 6.26
C ALA A 258 -23.13 0.56 5.36
N ASN A 259 -24.03 1.11 4.57
CA ASN A 259 -24.76 0.40 3.54
C ASN A 259 -23.77 -0.15 2.51
N ASN A 260 -23.99 -1.37 2.02
CA ASN A 260 -23.20 -1.96 0.92
C ASN A 260 -23.26 -1.15 -0.38
N LEU A 261 -24.08 -0.12 -0.41
CA LEU A 261 -24.34 0.75 -1.57
C LEU A 261 -23.61 2.10 -1.50
N ASP A 262 -22.82 2.38 -0.45
CA ASP A 262 -21.97 3.57 -0.44
C ASP A 262 -20.89 3.41 -1.49
N SER A 263 -20.90 4.27 -2.50
CA SER A 263 -19.99 4.22 -3.64
C SER A 263 -18.58 4.77 -3.36
N ARG A 264 -18.37 5.28 -2.15
CA ARG A 264 -17.11 5.92 -1.71
C ARG A 264 -16.13 4.92 -1.14
#